data_478736c4d763c9b4e6603aba2d37e75d
#
_entry.id   478736c4d763c9b4e6603aba2d37e75d
#
_cell.length_a   1.000
_cell.length_b   1.000
_cell.length_c   1.000
_cell.angle_alpha   90.00
_cell.angle_beta   90.00
_cell.angle_gamma   90.00
#
_symmetry.space_group_name_H-M   'P 1'
#
loop_
_entity.id
_entity.type
_entity.pdbx_description
1 polymer ?
#
loop_
_entity_poly.entity_id
_entity_poly.type
_entity_poly.pdbx_seq_one_letter_code
_entity_poly.pdbx_strand_id
1 'polypeptide(L)'
;MSVDNKNIKKTKIPIDIVSINCLTPDQSIKALDYSTNSLLFNNSFLFTDKKIKSSDHKVINIEKFNNLDDYSNFMLTLNEYISSDYVLIVQDDGYIVNSDLWSDEFLKYDYIGAPWPTTYSWRKRWSDKKYKNAAKNSKKNRVGNGGFSLRSKKFLKYASSFESCNGIAEDVFLCLVNYEKAIERDIKFAPFETALQFSYEVPLEGRKMQKEGKDQFFDKNQHFGWHGKRFTNSDELMKLKDSV
;
A
#
# COMPACT_ATOMS: atom_id res chain seq x y z
N MET A 1 -6.28 9.58 -38.95
CA MET A 1 -7.44 9.26 -38.11
C MET A 1 -7.15 9.84 -36.74
N SER A 2 -7.85 10.90 -36.37
CA SER A 2 -7.69 11.56 -35.06
C SER A 2 -8.29 10.64 -34.00
N VAL A 3 -7.47 10.21 -33.06
CA VAL A 3 -7.94 9.49 -31.86
C VAL A 3 -8.66 10.55 -31.02
N ASP A 4 -9.97 10.42 -30.93
CA ASP A 4 -10.80 11.23 -30.03
C ASP A 4 -10.31 10.99 -28.59
N ASN A 5 -9.61 11.98 -28.04
CA ASN A 5 -9.36 12.07 -26.60
C ASN A 5 -10.73 12.27 -25.92
N LYS A 6 -11.43 11.19 -25.64
CA LYS A 6 -12.57 11.24 -24.72
C LYS A 6 -12.05 11.79 -23.41
N ASN A 7 -12.47 13.00 -23.06
CA ASN A 7 -12.28 13.58 -21.73
C ASN A 7 -12.93 12.66 -20.70
N ILE A 8 -12.18 11.68 -20.20
CA ILE A 8 -12.61 10.82 -19.10
C ILE A 8 -12.70 11.73 -17.88
N LYS A 9 -13.91 11.99 -17.42
CA LYS A 9 -14.15 12.79 -16.21
C LYS A 9 -13.60 12.01 -15.02
N LYS A 10 -12.41 12.38 -14.56
CA LYS A 10 -11.79 11.74 -13.39
C LYS A 10 -12.61 12.02 -12.13
N THR A 11 -12.87 11.00 -11.34
CA THR A 11 -13.50 11.14 -10.03
C THR A 11 -12.50 11.76 -9.05
N LYS A 12 -12.90 12.85 -8.39
CA LYS A 12 -12.08 13.48 -7.35
C LYS A 12 -12.29 12.75 -6.02
N ILE A 13 -11.17 12.35 -5.40
CA ILE A 13 -11.15 11.78 -4.05
C ILE A 13 -10.30 12.67 -3.12
N PRO A 14 -10.79 12.94 -1.89
CA PRO A 14 -10.20 13.96 -1.01
C PRO A 14 -9.00 13.43 -0.21
N ILE A 15 -8.09 12.71 -0.86
CA ILE A 15 -6.91 12.10 -0.22
C ILE A 15 -5.63 12.49 -0.97
N ASP A 16 -4.49 12.35 -0.31
CA ASP A 16 -3.18 12.41 -0.96
C ASP A 16 -2.77 11.03 -1.47
N ILE A 17 -1.92 10.97 -2.51
CA ILE A 17 -1.27 9.75 -2.97
C ILE A 17 0.24 9.92 -2.91
N VAL A 18 0.94 8.90 -2.42
CA VAL A 18 2.39 8.97 -2.27
C VAL A 18 3.08 7.68 -2.70
N SER A 19 4.28 7.83 -3.25
CA SER A 19 5.25 6.75 -3.40
C SER A 19 6.57 7.15 -2.76
N ILE A 20 7.24 6.20 -2.11
CA ILE A 20 8.51 6.42 -1.41
C ILE A 20 9.51 5.39 -1.94
N ASN A 21 10.54 5.85 -2.69
CA ASN A 21 11.48 4.92 -3.32
C ASN A 21 12.84 5.58 -3.62
N CYS A 22 13.90 5.04 -3.04
CA CYS A 22 15.28 5.43 -3.31
C CYS A 22 16.03 4.47 -4.26
N LEU A 23 15.42 3.35 -4.64
CA LEU A 23 16.05 2.35 -5.51
C LEU A 23 15.64 2.52 -6.97
N THR A 24 14.35 2.48 -7.24
CA THR A 24 13.75 2.50 -8.59
C THR A 24 12.65 3.58 -8.70
N PRO A 25 12.95 4.86 -8.45
CA PRO A 25 11.93 5.91 -8.39
C PRO A 25 11.20 6.13 -9.73
N ASP A 26 11.83 5.82 -10.87
CA ASP A 26 11.17 5.86 -12.18
C ASP A 26 10.01 4.84 -12.28
N GLN A 27 10.13 3.69 -11.62
CA GLN A 27 9.04 2.72 -11.54
C GLN A 27 7.91 3.23 -10.63
N SER A 28 8.26 3.95 -9.57
CA SER A 28 7.29 4.60 -8.69
C SER A 28 6.53 5.73 -9.39
N ILE A 29 7.18 6.49 -10.28
CA ILE A 29 6.49 7.47 -11.14
C ILE A 29 5.45 6.77 -12.00
N LYS A 30 5.79 5.66 -12.65
CA LYS A 30 4.83 4.89 -13.46
C LYS A 30 3.64 4.40 -12.62
N ALA A 31 3.88 3.92 -11.39
CA ALA A 31 2.81 3.50 -10.49
C ALA A 31 1.91 4.67 -10.07
N LEU A 32 2.48 5.86 -9.83
CA LEU A 32 1.75 7.09 -9.56
C LEU A 32 0.95 7.53 -10.79
N ASP A 33 1.59 7.63 -11.98
CA ASP A 33 0.94 8.00 -13.24
C ASP A 33 -0.26 7.10 -13.51
N TYR A 34 -0.05 5.80 -13.38
CA TYR A 34 -1.08 4.81 -13.58
C TYR A 34 -2.26 5.00 -12.62
N SER A 35 -1.96 5.22 -11.33
CA SER A 35 -2.99 5.41 -10.31
C SER A 35 -3.73 6.75 -10.43
N THR A 36 -3.06 7.81 -10.93
CA THR A 36 -3.66 9.14 -11.09
C THR A 36 -4.36 9.33 -12.44
N ASN A 37 -4.24 8.37 -13.36
CA ASN A 37 -4.89 8.47 -14.67
C ASN A 37 -6.42 8.47 -14.61
N SER A 38 -7.00 7.79 -13.63
CA SER A 38 -8.45 7.63 -13.51
C SER A 38 -9.07 8.35 -12.31
N LEU A 39 -8.25 8.74 -11.33
CA LEU A 39 -8.70 9.45 -10.12
C LEU A 39 -7.93 10.76 -9.94
N LEU A 40 -8.57 11.78 -9.37
CA LEU A 40 -7.95 13.04 -8.97
C LEU A 40 -7.74 13.04 -7.47
N PHE A 41 -6.49 13.15 -7.05
CA PHE A 41 -6.05 13.27 -5.67
C PHE A 41 -5.87 14.74 -5.28
N ASN A 42 -5.87 15.06 -3.98
CA ASN A 42 -5.55 16.40 -3.51
C ASN A 42 -4.10 16.75 -3.83
N ASN A 43 -3.17 15.84 -3.55
CA ASN A 43 -1.77 15.97 -3.91
C ASN A 43 -1.22 14.59 -4.29
N SER A 44 -0.17 14.62 -5.14
CA SER A 44 0.62 13.43 -5.49
C SER A 44 2.09 13.71 -5.22
N PHE A 45 2.73 12.82 -4.43
CA PHE A 45 4.12 12.96 -4.00
C PHE A 45 4.96 11.75 -4.37
N LEU A 46 6.19 12.03 -4.79
CA LEU A 46 7.28 11.04 -4.83
C LEU A 46 8.36 11.47 -3.84
N PHE A 47 8.67 10.63 -2.87
CA PHE A 47 9.79 10.79 -1.94
C PHE A 47 10.97 9.97 -2.43
N THR A 48 12.12 10.62 -2.69
CA THR A 48 13.32 9.95 -3.21
C THR A 48 14.58 10.77 -2.93
N ASP A 49 15.74 10.10 -2.90
CA ASP A 49 17.05 10.73 -2.86
C ASP A 49 17.56 11.16 -4.24
N LYS A 50 16.84 10.82 -5.31
CA LYS A 50 17.26 11.06 -6.69
C LYS A 50 16.78 12.42 -7.20
N LYS A 51 17.62 13.05 -8.04
CA LYS A 51 17.24 14.26 -8.77
C LYS A 51 16.35 13.89 -9.96
N ILE A 52 15.05 13.81 -9.72
CA ILE A 52 14.03 13.52 -10.74
C ILE A 52 13.17 14.76 -10.93
N LYS A 53 12.75 14.99 -12.16
CA LYS A 53 11.73 16.00 -12.49
C LYS A 53 10.45 15.29 -12.90
N SER A 54 9.35 15.68 -12.31
CA SER A 54 8.00 15.29 -12.73
C SER A 54 7.15 16.56 -12.86
N SER A 55 6.30 16.63 -13.87
CA SER A 55 5.31 17.69 -14.02
C SER A 55 4.07 17.43 -13.18
N ASP A 56 3.76 16.16 -12.92
CA ASP A 56 2.47 15.73 -12.38
C ASP A 56 2.55 15.33 -10.89
N HIS A 57 3.79 15.08 -10.40
CA HIS A 57 4.02 14.68 -9.01
C HIS A 57 5.01 15.61 -8.34
N LYS A 58 4.73 16.01 -7.09
CA LYS A 58 5.67 16.78 -6.27
C LYS A 58 6.78 15.85 -5.80
N VAL A 59 8.00 16.09 -6.28
CA VAL A 59 9.17 15.32 -5.84
C VAL A 59 9.74 15.95 -4.57
N ILE A 60 9.78 15.18 -3.49
CA ILE A 60 10.35 15.56 -2.21
C ILE A 60 11.68 14.83 -2.03
N ASN A 61 12.74 15.61 -1.88
CA ASN A 61 14.07 15.05 -1.65
C ASN A 61 14.19 14.57 -0.19
N ILE A 62 14.61 13.33 -0.02
CA ILE A 62 14.81 12.69 1.30
C ILE A 62 16.21 12.07 1.35
N GLU A 63 16.63 11.65 2.55
CA GLU A 63 17.86 10.88 2.70
C GLU A 63 17.73 9.51 2.02
N LYS A 64 18.85 9.03 1.47
CA LYS A 64 18.92 7.73 0.81
C LYS A 64 18.66 6.60 1.81
N PHE A 65 17.79 5.69 1.47
CA PHE A 65 17.62 4.44 2.20
C PHE A 65 18.69 3.42 1.77
N ASN A 66 19.36 2.83 2.74
CA ASN A 66 20.36 1.78 2.52
C ASN A 66 19.76 0.38 2.68
N ASN A 67 18.63 0.27 3.38
CA ASN A 67 17.96 -0.98 3.71
C ASN A 67 16.47 -0.77 4.01
N LEU A 68 15.77 -1.87 4.29
CA LEU A 68 14.34 -1.84 4.63
C LEU A 68 14.05 -1.14 5.97
N ASP A 69 15.00 -1.12 6.90
CA ASP A 69 14.80 -0.45 8.20
C ASP A 69 14.76 1.06 8.04
N ASP A 70 15.63 1.64 7.19
CA ASP A 70 15.59 3.07 6.87
C ASP A 70 14.24 3.46 6.27
N TYR A 71 13.73 2.69 5.31
CA TYR A 71 12.40 2.89 4.75
C TYR A 71 11.33 2.80 5.83
N SER A 72 11.37 1.75 6.66
CA SER A 72 10.38 1.51 7.71
C SER A 72 10.36 2.64 8.74
N ASN A 73 11.52 3.17 9.11
CA ASN A 73 11.64 4.29 10.03
C ASN A 73 11.15 5.61 9.38
N PHE A 74 11.43 5.83 8.09
CA PHE A 74 10.88 6.98 7.36
C PHE A 74 9.34 6.96 7.36
N MET A 75 8.72 5.79 7.21
CA MET A 75 7.26 5.68 7.24
C MET A 75 6.64 6.15 8.56
N LEU A 76 7.39 6.12 9.66
CA LEU A 76 6.94 6.68 10.95
C LEU A 76 6.85 8.22 10.92
N THR A 77 7.63 8.89 10.06
CA THR A 77 7.66 10.36 9.94
C THR A 77 6.66 10.90 8.91
N LEU A 78 5.98 10.06 8.16
CA LEU A 78 5.15 10.47 7.03
C LEU A 78 4.03 11.46 7.43
N ASN A 79 3.63 11.47 8.70
CA ASN A 79 2.68 12.45 9.24
C ASN A 79 3.11 13.91 9.02
N GLU A 80 4.39 14.21 8.93
CA GLU A 80 4.92 15.57 8.77
C GLU A 80 4.66 16.14 7.37
N TYR A 81 4.50 15.27 6.37
CA TYR A 81 4.39 15.64 4.95
C TYR A 81 2.95 15.64 4.44
N ILE A 82 2.05 14.90 5.09
CA ILE A 82 0.68 14.71 4.63
C ILE A 82 -0.25 15.72 5.28
N SER A 83 -0.99 16.48 4.48
CA SER A 83 -1.96 17.47 4.94
C SER A 83 -3.41 16.97 4.88
N SER A 84 -3.71 16.02 3.98
CA SER A 84 -5.04 15.43 3.86
C SER A 84 -5.36 14.49 5.02
N ASP A 85 -6.65 14.26 5.26
CA ASP A 85 -7.12 13.34 6.31
C ASP A 85 -6.72 11.89 6.03
N TYR A 86 -6.47 11.56 4.77
CA TYR A 86 -6.03 10.24 4.32
C TYR A 86 -4.93 10.34 3.27
N VAL A 87 -4.11 9.29 3.22
CA VAL A 87 -3.10 9.09 2.20
C VAL A 87 -3.13 7.66 1.67
N LEU A 88 -3.08 7.53 0.35
CA LEU A 88 -2.86 6.26 -0.33
C LEU A 88 -1.36 6.08 -0.57
N ILE A 89 -0.80 5.01 0.00
CA ILE A 89 0.58 4.58 -0.27
C ILE A 89 0.55 3.67 -1.49
N VAL A 90 1.42 3.93 -2.45
CA VAL A 90 1.67 3.06 -3.61
C VAL A 90 3.18 2.80 -3.72
N GLN A 91 3.56 1.56 -3.95
CA GLN A 91 4.94 1.19 -4.25
C GLN A 91 5.11 0.98 -5.76
N ASP A 92 6.35 0.78 -6.21
CA ASP A 92 6.66 0.54 -7.61
C ASP A 92 6.02 -0.73 -8.20
N ASP A 93 5.51 -1.61 -7.34
CA ASP A 93 4.78 -2.82 -7.67
C ASP A 93 3.37 -2.87 -7.04
N GLY A 94 2.81 -1.70 -6.72
CA GLY A 94 1.46 -1.58 -6.18
C GLY A 94 0.75 -0.33 -6.71
N TYR A 95 -0.43 -0.50 -7.32
CA TYR A 95 -1.19 0.59 -7.92
C TYR A 95 -2.69 0.29 -8.04
N ILE A 96 -3.48 1.30 -8.41
CA ILE A 96 -4.92 1.18 -8.64
C ILE A 96 -5.14 0.39 -9.94
N VAL A 97 -5.89 -0.71 -9.86
CA VAL A 97 -6.21 -1.56 -11.03
C VAL A 97 -7.62 -1.37 -11.53
N ASN A 98 -8.54 -0.91 -10.68
CA ASN A 98 -9.91 -0.59 -11.06
C ASN A 98 -10.44 0.59 -10.23
N SER A 99 -10.39 1.78 -10.82
CA SER A 99 -10.84 3.01 -10.15
C SER A 99 -12.34 3.06 -9.85
N ASP A 100 -13.17 2.30 -10.59
CA ASP A 100 -14.62 2.29 -10.39
C ASP A 100 -15.02 1.58 -9.09
N LEU A 101 -14.08 0.82 -8.50
CA LEU A 101 -14.25 0.17 -7.20
C LEU A 101 -13.84 1.05 -6.01
N TRP A 102 -13.46 2.31 -6.26
CA TRP A 102 -13.29 3.24 -5.14
C TRP A 102 -14.60 3.37 -4.36
N SER A 103 -14.51 3.33 -3.05
CA SER A 103 -15.64 3.52 -2.15
C SER A 103 -15.24 4.40 -0.96
N ASP A 104 -16.09 5.36 -0.62
CA ASP A 104 -15.92 6.19 0.57
C ASP A 104 -16.05 5.37 1.88
N GLU A 105 -16.54 4.13 1.80
CA GLU A 105 -16.51 3.16 2.90
C GLU A 105 -15.07 2.90 3.38
N PHE A 106 -14.08 3.02 2.49
CA PHE A 106 -12.67 2.87 2.85
C PHE A 106 -12.21 3.95 3.85
N LEU A 107 -12.82 5.14 3.79
CA LEU A 107 -12.51 6.26 4.68
C LEU A 107 -13.07 6.09 6.11
N LYS A 108 -13.78 5.00 6.40
CA LYS A 108 -14.25 4.67 7.76
C LYS A 108 -13.18 4.01 8.63
N TYR A 109 -12.07 3.62 8.02
CA TYR A 109 -10.97 2.89 8.67
C TYR A 109 -9.71 3.71 8.71
N ASP A 110 -8.92 3.54 9.77
CA ASP A 110 -7.65 4.23 9.91
C ASP A 110 -6.53 3.54 9.12
N TYR A 111 -6.69 2.25 8.84
CA TYR A 111 -5.75 1.48 8.03
C TYR A 111 -6.47 0.41 7.19
N ILE A 112 -6.18 0.42 5.89
CA ILE A 112 -6.54 -0.65 4.95
C ILE A 112 -5.31 -0.98 4.11
N GLY A 113 -5.01 -2.26 3.97
CA GLY A 113 -4.05 -2.83 3.04
C GLY A 113 -4.51 -4.23 2.67
N ALA A 114 -3.86 -4.89 1.71
CA ALA A 114 -4.23 -6.25 1.34
C ALA A 114 -4.17 -7.19 2.55
N PRO A 115 -5.12 -8.14 2.68
CA PRO A 115 -5.09 -9.07 3.78
C PRO A 115 -3.99 -10.11 3.63
N TRP A 116 -3.32 -10.43 4.73
CA TRP A 116 -2.34 -11.52 4.77
C TRP A 116 -3.03 -12.89 4.74
N PRO A 117 -2.45 -13.91 4.07
CA PRO A 117 -3.00 -15.25 4.02
C PRO A 117 -2.96 -15.94 5.40
N THR A 118 -3.94 -16.82 5.66
CA THR A 118 -4.01 -17.59 6.92
C THR A 118 -2.84 -18.54 7.13
N THR A 119 -2.30 -19.04 6.02
CA THR A 119 -1.17 -19.98 6.00
C THR A 119 0.18 -19.30 5.92
N TYR A 120 0.21 -17.96 5.98
CA TYR A 120 1.47 -17.26 6.04
C TYR A 120 2.25 -17.79 7.23
N SER A 121 3.27 -18.62 6.91
CA SER A 121 4.08 -19.24 7.96
C SER A 121 5.04 -18.18 8.50
N TRP A 122 4.53 -17.32 9.31
CA TRP A 122 5.26 -16.42 10.18
C TRP A 122 6.34 -17.16 10.98
N ARG A 123 6.20 -18.49 11.04
CA ARG A 123 6.97 -19.40 11.89
C ARG A 123 8.48 -19.38 11.66
N LYS A 124 8.99 -19.16 10.43
CA LYS A 124 10.45 -19.20 10.20
C LYS A 124 11.16 -17.87 10.41
N ARG A 125 10.48 -16.73 10.18
CA ARG A 125 11.03 -15.40 10.48
C ARG A 125 10.81 -14.99 11.94
N TRP A 126 9.87 -15.60 12.65
CA TRP A 126 9.32 -15.13 13.91
C TRP A 126 9.64 -16.02 15.10
N SER A 127 10.62 -16.90 14.99
CA SER A 127 11.29 -17.51 16.15
C SER A 127 12.00 -16.47 17.01
N ASP A 128 12.29 -15.29 16.43
CA ASP A 128 12.86 -14.17 17.16
C ASP A 128 11.83 -13.56 18.10
N LYS A 129 12.26 -13.29 19.32
CA LYS A 129 11.47 -12.74 20.43
C LYS A 129 10.75 -11.44 20.05
N LYS A 130 11.34 -10.63 19.14
CA LYS A 130 10.76 -9.37 18.64
C LYS A 130 9.43 -9.54 17.88
N TYR A 131 9.18 -10.70 17.29
CA TYR A 131 7.94 -11.00 16.55
C TYR A 131 6.88 -11.76 17.36
N LYS A 132 7.12 -12.05 18.64
CA LYS A 132 6.19 -12.82 19.48
C LYS A 132 4.75 -12.27 19.45
N ASN A 133 4.62 -10.94 19.57
CA ASN A 133 3.33 -10.27 19.56
C ASN A 133 2.68 -10.32 18.17
N ALA A 134 3.46 -10.22 17.10
CA ALA A 134 2.94 -10.31 15.76
C ALA A 134 2.31 -11.67 15.49
N ALA A 135 2.95 -12.77 15.86
CA ALA A 135 2.41 -14.12 15.73
C ALA A 135 1.09 -14.31 16.51
N LYS A 136 0.97 -13.69 17.69
CA LYS A 136 -0.26 -13.68 18.50
C LYS A 136 -1.35 -12.87 17.80
N ASN A 137 -1.02 -11.66 17.37
CA ASN A 137 -1.99 -10.67 16.87
C ASN A 137 -2.43 -10.94 15.43
N SER A 138 -1.67 -11.72 14.65
CA SER A 138 -2.09 -12.16 13.30
C SER A 138 -3.38 -12.99 13.29
N LYS A 139 -3.79 -13.52 14.45
CA LYS A 139 -5.10 -14.16 14.60
C LYS A 139 -6.25 -13.16 14.81
N LYS A 140 -5.94 -11.94 15.24
CA LYS A 140 -6.91 -10.86 15.51
C LYS A 140 -7.00 -9.90 14.34
N ASN A 141 -5.88 -9.61 13.70
CA ASN A 141 -5.78 -8.71 12.56
C ASN A 141 -5.05 -9.39 11.40
N ARG A 142 -5.69 -9.44 10.25
CA ARG A 142 -5.12 -9.96 8.99
C ARG A 142 -4.83 -8.86 7.98
N VAL A 143 -5.13 -7.62 8.33
CA VAL A 143 -5.04 -6.46 7.42
C VAL A 143 -3.82 -5.64 7.83
N GLY A 144 -2.89 -5.45 6.90
CA GLY A 144 -1.68 -4.72 7.24
C GLY A 144 -0.60 -4.67 6.16
N ASN A 145 -0.82 -5.21 4.95
CA ASN A 145 0.15 -5.02 3.88
C ASN A 145 0.34 -3.53 3.58
N GLY A 146 1.61 -3.06 3.58
CA GLY A 146 1.97 -1.65 3.49
C GLY A 146 2.15 -1.10 2.08
N GLY A 147 2.43 -1.98 1.09
CA GLY A 147 2.87 -1.55 -0.24
C GLY A 147 1.78 -0.96 -1.13
N PHE A 148 0.52 -1.31 -0.88
CA PHE A 148 -0.65 -0.60 -1.34
C PHE A 148 -1.63 -0.47 -0.17
N SER A 149 -1.64 0.71 0.47
CA SER A 149 -2.41 0.89 1.70
C SER A 149 -2.99 2.30 1.83
N LEU A 150 -4.21 2.39 2.36
CA LEU A 150 -4.84 3.66 2.73
C LEU A 150 -4.67 3.86 4.24
N ARG A 151 -4.21 5.05 4.63
CA ARG A 151 -3.90 5.40 6.02
C ARG A 151 -4.53 6.73 6.39
N SER A 152 -5.23 6.78 7.52
CA SER A 152 -5.75 8.04 8.05
C SER A 152 -4.65 8.89 8.68
N LYS A 153 -4.90 10.18 8.79
CA LYS A 153 -4.05 11.11 9.57
C LYS A 153 -3.90 10.66 11.02
N LYS A 154 -4.93 10.02 11.58
CA LYS A 154 -4.91 9.44 12.92
C LYS A 154 -3.92 8.27 13.00
N PHE A 155 -3.89 7.39 11.98
CA PHE A 155 -2.91 6.30 11.90
C PHE A 155 -1.49 6.83 11.73
N LEU A 156 -1.28 7.86 10.89
CA LEU A 156 0.02 8.49 10.75
C LEU A 156 0.53 9.11 12.06
N LYS A 157 -0.35 9.77 12.83
CA LYS A 157 -0.02 10.27 14.18
C LYS A 157 0.30 9.14 15.16
N TYR A 158 -0.41 8.01 15.07
CA TYR A 158 -0.07 6.83 15.85
C TYR A 158 1.32 6.31 15.47
N ALA A 159 1.62 6.19 14.19
CA ALA A 159 2.93 5.76 13.69
C ALA A 159 4.06 6.68 14.18
N SER A 160 3.87 8.01 14.13
CA SER A 160 4.88 8.98 14.57
C SER A 160 5.14 9.00 16.07
N SER A 161 4.39 8.23 16.87
CA SER A 161 4.66 8.08 18.31
C SER A 161 5.76 7.04 18.61
N PHE A 162 6.31 6.40 17.60
CA PHE A 162 7.41 5.45 17.74
C PHE A 162 8.70 6.05 17.17
N GLU A 163 9.81 5.82 17.85
CA GLU A 163 11.12 6.31 17.41
C GLU A 163 11.75 5.42 16.33
N SER A 164 11.44 4.13 16.33
CA SER A 164 12.00 3.15 15.40
C SER A 164 11.12 1.92 15.27
N CYS A 165 11.17 1.28 14.08
CA CYS A 165 10.57 -0.03 13.84
C CYS A 165 11.43 -1.21 14.34
N ASN A 166 12.61 -0.96 14.90
CA ASN A 166 13.52 -1.95 15.48
C ASN A 166 13.87 -3.11 14.52
N GLY A 167 14.14 -2.80 13.25
CA GLY A 167 14.46 -3.78 12.22
C GLY A 167 13.27 -4.68 11.84
N ILE A 168 12.05 -4.21 12.04
CA ILE A 168 10.81 -4.88 11.62
C ILE A 168 10.19 -4.04 10.50
N ALA A 169 9.67 -4.69 9.44
CA ALA A 169 8.92 -3.99 8.42
C ALA A 169 7.76 -3.20 9.04
N GLU A 170 7.57 -1.95 8.61
CA GLU A 170 6.71 -0.98 9.30
C GLU A 170 5.25 -1.44 9.43
N ASP A 171 4.74 -2.10 8.40
CA ASP A 171 3.39 -2.65 8.38
C ASP A 171 3.19 -3.76 9.42
N VAL A 172 4.15 -4.68 9.51
CA VAL A 172 4.18 -5.71 10.56
C VAL A 172 4.36 -5.08 11.95
N PHE A 173 5.24 -4.08 12.06
CA PHE A 173 5.50 -3.38 13.32
C PHE A 173 4.26 -2.66 13.85
N LEU A 174 3.60 -1.88 13.01
CA LEU A 174 2.45 -1.07 13.40
C LEU A 174 1.17 -1.91 13.53
N CYS A 175 0.93 -2.82 12.57
CA CYS A 175 -0.36 -3.51 12.47
C CYS A 175 -0.41 -4.82 13.27
N LEU A 176 0.73 -5.41 13.62
CA LEU A 176 0.78 -6.69 14.35
C LEU A 176 1.58 -6.61 15.65
N VAL A 177 2.84 -6.16 15.63
CA VAL A 177 3.66 -6.13 16.86
C VAL A 177 3.03 -5.20 17.89
N ASN A 178 2.58 -4.03 17.46
CA ASN A 178 1.96 -3.01 18.30
C ASN A 178 0.43 -2.94 18.15
N TYR A 179 -0.21 -4.01 17.68
CA TYR A 179 -1.67 -4.05 17.47
C TYR A 179 -2.47 -3.62 18.71
N GLU A 180 -2.12 -4.11 19.90
CA GLU A 180 -2.83 -3.77 21.15
C GLU A 180 -2.73 -2.25 21.43
N LYS A 181 -1.54 -1.64 21.22
CA LYS A 181 -1.37 -0.18 21.35
C LYS A 181 -2.18 0.60 20.31
N ALA A 182 -2.34 0.04 19.09
CA ALA A 182 -3.20 0.66 18.09
C ALA A 182 -4.66 0.66 18.53
N ILE A 183 -5.15 -0.46 19.06
CA ILE A 183 -6.53 -0.58 19.58
C ILE A 183 -6.74 0.34 20.80
N GLU A 184 -5.80 0.44 21.72
CA GLU A 184 -5.85 1.37 22.86
C GLU A 184 -5.97 2.84 22.42
N ARG A 185 -5.49 3.18 21.22
CA ARG A 185 -5.62 4.50 20.58
C ARG A 185 -6.80 4.60 19.62
N ASP A 186 -7.72 3.65 19.70
CA ASP A 186 -8.92 3.59 18.87
C ASP A 186 -8.60 3.59 17.36
N ILE A 187 -7.50 2.99 16.95
CA ILE A 187 -7.18 2.76 15.54
C ILE A 187 -8.10 1.68 14.98
N LYS A 188 -8.78 2.00 13.90
CA LYS A 188 -9.73 1.12 13.21
C LYS A 188 -9.07 0.48 12.00
N PHE A 189 -8.77 -0.82 12.08
CA PHE A 189 -8.38 -1.62 10.93
C PHE A 189 -9.61 -2.05 10.13
N ALA A 190 -9.49 -2.09 8.81
CA ALA A 190 -10.58 -2.60 7.96
C ALA A 190 -10.85 -4.09 8.24
N PRO A 191 -12.10 -4.54 8.15
CA PRO A 191 -12.41 -5.97 8.16
C PRO A 191 -11.84 -6.65 6.90
N PHE A 192 -11.69 -7.97 7.00
CA PHE A 192 -11.07 -8.79 5.96
C PHE A 192 -11.69 -8.60 4.57
N GLU A 193 -13.03 -8.60 4.50
CA GLU A 193 -13.77 -8.49 3.25
C GLU A 193 -13.58 -7.13 2.59
N THR A 194 -13.60 -6.05 3.37
CA THR A 194 -13.33 -4.69 2.88
C THR A 194 -11.87 -4.55 2.41
N ALA A 195 -10.94 -5.14 3.16
CA ALA A 195 -9.53 -5.13 2.78
C ALA A 195 -9.26 -5.90 1.48
N LEU A 196 -9.99 -7.00 1.26
CA LEU A 196 -9.89 -7.78 0.03
C LEU A 196 -10.45 -7.02 -1.18
N GLN A 197 -11.56 -6.30 -1.02
CA GLN A 197 -12.08 -5.40 -2.06
C GLN A 197 -11.12 -4.24 -2.35
N PHE A 198 -10.48 -3.72 -1.31
CA PHE A 198 -9.53 -2.62 -1.44
C PHE A 198 -8.26 -3.06 -2.18
N SER A 199 -7.64 -4.19 -1.83
CA SER A 199 -6.39 -4.62 -2.43
C SER A 199 -6.17 -6.12 -2.38
N TYR A 200 -5.56 -6.62 -3.44
CA TYR A 200 -5.03 -7.97 -3.55
C TYR A 200 -3.50 -7.96 -3.54
N GLU A 201 -2.86 -8.92 -2.87
CA GLU A 201 -1.40 -9.09 -2.90
C GLU A 201 -1.00 -10.52 -3.21
N VAL A 202 -1.55 -11.48 -2.50
CA VAL A 202 -1.16 -12.90 -2.58
C VAL A 202 -2.36 -13.80 -2.49
N PRO A 203 -2.32 -15.03 -3.06
CA PRO A 203 -3.36 -16.02 -2.85
C PRO A 203 -3.57 -16.29 -1.35
N LEU A 204 -4.80 -16.10 -0.89
CA LEU A 204 -5.16 -16.19 0.54
C LEU A 204 -5.01 -17.59 1.10
N GLU A 205 -4.98 -18.61 0.25
CA GLU A 205 -4.79 -20.02 0.61
C GLU A 205 -3.31 -20.43 0.64
N GLY A 206 -2.41 -19.49 0.38
CA GLY A 206 -0.98 -19.63 0.61
C GLY A 206 -0.14 -19.98 -0.62
N ARG A 207 1.17 -20.04 -0.38
CA ARG A 207 2.21 -20.16 -1.42
C ARG A 207 2.14 -21.42 -2.28
N LYS A 208 1.39 -22.44 -1.88
CA LYS A 208 1.26 -23.67 -2.68
C LYS A 208 0.56 -23.37 -4.02
N MET A 209 -0.48 -22.56 -3.98
CA MET A 209 -1.22 -22.17 -5.19
C MET A 209 -0.40 -21.26 -6.11
N GLN A 210 0.49 -20.44 -5.55
CA GLN A 210 1.43 -19.62 -6.34
C GLN A 210 2.40 -20.47 -7.18
N LYS A 211 2.93 -21.56 -6.59
CA LYS A 211 3.85 -22.46 -7.27
C LYS A 211 3.17 -23.24 -8.41
N GLU A 212 1.87 -23.40 -8.36
CA GLU A 212 1.06 -24.11 -9.34
C GLU A 212 0.55 -23.20 -10.47
N GLY A 213 0.92 -21.90 -10.46
CA GLY A 213 0.47 -20.91 -11.46
C GLY A 213 -1.04 -20.64 -11.42
N LYS A 214 -1.69 -21.04 -10.33
CA LYS A 214 -3.13 -20.86 -10.11
C LYS A 214 -3.37 -19.60 -9.32
N ASP A 215 -3.24 -18.45 -9.96
CA ASP A 215 -3.66 -17.16 -9.37
C ASP A 215 -5.17 -17.00 -9.52
N GLN A 216 -5.92 -17.88 -8.84
CA GLN A 216 -7.38 -17.99 -8.99
C GLN A 216 -8.15 -16.86 -8.30
N PHE A 217 -7.46 -15.96 -7.56
CA PHE A 217 -8.13 -14.99 -6.71
C PHE A 217 -7.89 -13.54 -7.13
N PHE A 218 -6.96 -13.27 -8.04
CA PHE A 218 -6.85 -11.93 -8.61
C PHE A 218 -7.89 -11.76 -9.73
N ASP A 219 -8.84 -10.88 -9.47
CA ASP A 219 -9.80 -10.43 -10.48
C ASP A 219 -9.85 -8.89 -10.40
N LYS A 220 -9.42 -8.22 -11.48
CA LYS A 220 -9.46 -6.76 -11.59
C LYS A 220 -10.85 -6.15 -11.37
N ASN A 221 -11.92 -6.96 -11.51
CA ASN A 221 -13.28 -6.52 -11.26
C ASN A 221 -13.70 -6.63 -9.79
N GLN A 222 -12.86 -7.18 -8.93
CA GLN A 222 -13.13 -7.38 -7.50
C GLN A 222 -12.22 -6.55 -6.58
N HIS A 223 -11.12 -5.99 -7.10
CA HIS A 223 -10.13 -5.28 -6.30
C HIS A 223 -9.89 -3.87 -6.84
N PHE A 224 -9.93 -2.88 -5.95
CA PHE A 224 -9.58 -1.49 -6.28
C PHE A 224 -8.10 -1.35 -6.61
N GLY A 225 -7.23 -1.97 -5.82
CA GLY A 225 -5.79 -1.92 -5.97
C GLY A 225 -5.11 -3.28 -5.90
N TRP A 226 -3.82 -3.25 -6.18
CA TRP A 226 -2.99 -4.44 -6.20
C TRP A 226 -1.58 -4.12 -5.70
N HIS A 227 -0.87 -5.12 -5.16
CA HIS A 227 0.52 -5.03 -4.74
C HIS A 227 1.22 -6.38 -4.90
N GLY A 228 2.46 -6.39 -5.42
CA GLY A 228 3.36 -7.55 -5.36
C GLY A 228 3.83 -8.11 -6.70
N LYS A 229 5.05 -7.82 -7.10
CA LYS A 229 5.71 -8.29 -8.33
C LYS A 229 5.79 -9.81 -8.51
N ARG A 230 5.64 -10.57 -7.42
CA ARG A 230 5.90 -12.02 -7.44
C ARG A 230 4.79 -12.83 -8.08
N PHE A 231 3.62 -12.23 -8.31
CA PHE A 231 2.39 -12.95 -8.65
C PHE A 231 1.77 -12.50 -9.96
N THR A 232 2.12 -11.32 -10.40
CA THR A 232 1.73 -10.78 -11.71
C THR A 232 2.94 -10.07 -12.29
N ASN A 233 3.17 -10.28 -13.57
CA ASN A 233 4.09 -9.45 -14.30
C ASN A 233 3.44 -8.06 -14.40
N SER A 234 4.06 -7.03 -13.80
CA SER A 234 3.55 -5.66 -13.87
C SER A 234 3.33 -5.19 -15.30
N ASP A 235 4.12 -5.70 -16.26
CA ASP A 235 3.96 -5.41 -17.69
C ASP A 235 2.71 -6.09 -18.27
N GLU A 236 2.25 -7.22 -17.73
CA GLU A 236 0.99 -7.86 -18.14
C GLU A 236 -0.23 -7.08 -17.63
N LEU A 237 -0.20 -6.58 -16.39
CA LEU A 237 -1.25 -5.69 -15.87
C LEU A 237 -1.31 -4.37 -16.63
N MET A 238 -0.17 -3.81 -17.02
CA MET A 238 -0.11 -2.61 -17.87
C MET A 238 -0.66 -2.89 -19.27
N LYS A 239 -0.42 -4.07 -19.85
CA LYS A 239 -0.97 -4.48 -21.15
C LYS A 239 -2.46 -4.78 -21.11
N LEU A 240 -2.98 -5.30 -20.00
CA LEU A 240 -4.42 -5.55 -19.82
C LEU A 240 -5.26 -4.27 -19.86
N LYS A 241 -4.68 -3.11 -19.51
CA LYS A 241 -5.34 -1.81 -19.61
C LYS A 241 -5.42 -1.29 -21.03
N ASP A 242 -4.40 -1.54 -21.85
CA ASP A 242 -4.36 -1.09 -23.24
C ASP A 242 -5.25 -1.94 -24.18
N SER A 243 -5.83 -3.01 -23.64
CA SER A 243 -6.72 -3.95 -24.37
C SER A 243 -8.21 -3.79 -24.04
N VAL A 244 -8.59 -2.77 -23.28
CA VAL A 244 -9.98 -2.36 -22.98
C VAL A 244 -10.18 -0.93 -23.44
#